data_7329212c38fb419451d798b34ace751b
#
_entry.id   7329212c38fb419451d798b34ace751b
#
_cell.length_a   1.000
_cell.length_b   1.000
_cell.length_c   1.000
_cell.angle_alpha   90.00
_cell.angle_beta   90.00
_cell.angle_gamma   90.00
#
_symmetry.space_group_name_H-M   'P 1'
#
loop_
_entity.id
_entity.type
_entity.pdbx_description
1 polymer ?
#
loop_
_entity_poly.entity_id
_entity_poly.type
_entity_poly.pdbx_seq_one_letter_code
_entity_poly.pdbx_strand_id
1 'polypeptide(L)'
;MVLTLDNVKKGFRPLNDRMKLMKEFPTAVDVKKVTDIVFVTERDASKVVFLDGTTGDLLSRHPAGFAVHVTVTNKRMPRYAYSVSRDGLVTMFDLASKGQQKIAEVRIGTESRGLAVSPDGKYLMAGNYTPGGAILMDAMTLEPLKVYPTSSVINNEGNIESSRVASIADTPYGPYFAFALKDAGHVYIVDYSKEGFPVVGDIPNIGNILHDAFLNEGKEIGRYYMIASQGSDVMGIVDFKTKTLAAKVYTGAKAKPHPGQGSSWYNEEYGQLHATVNMNVGQVTVWDNNWDVVRHIPTAGGGLFVGTSEHTPWIWADNVLGGSQNWNTVHLVHKQHLEVDRIITVGKDQGTLTKADGTVIESWDVPHSDQTPRILHAEPANHGNWTMISEWNTGRIGVYEAKTGKFVKYITGLTTPTFTYSIEHRQTIPGA
;
A
#
# COMPACT_ATOMS: atom_id res chain seq x y z
N MET A 1 8.68 -25.77 -4.75
CA MET A 1 7.29 -25.96 -5.23
C MET A 1 7.23 -25.49 -6.68
N VAL A 2 6.54 -26.22 -7.57
CA VAL A 2 6.24 -25.72 -8.92
C VAL A 2 4.90 -24.98 -8.84
N LEU A 3 4.81 -23.79 -9.43
CA LEU A 3 3.59 -22.98 -9.42
C LEU A 3 2.59 -23.54 -10.44
N THR A 4 1.69 -24.37 -9.96
CA THR A 4 0.55 -24.90 -10.74
C THR A 4 -0.74 -24.68 -9.95
N LEU A 5 -1.87 -24.59 -10.66
CA LEU A 5 -3.17 -24.44 -10.02
C LEU A 5 -3.47 -25.55 -9.01
N ASP A 6 -3.16 -26.80 -9.36
CA ASP A 6 -3.37 -27.94 -8.47
C ASP A 6 -2.55 -27.86 -7.18
N ASN A 7 -1.30 -27.38 -7.27
CA ASN A 7 -0.46 -27.22 -6.09
C ASN A 7 -0.97 -26.09 -5.18
N VAL A 8 -1.47 -25.00 -5.75
CA VAL A 8 -2.06 -23.91 -4.97
C VAL A 8 -3.38 -24.35 -4.33
N LYS A 9 -4.23 -25.07 -5.04
CA LYS A 9 -5.48 -25.63 -4.51
C LYS A 9 -5.27 -26.55 -3.31
N LYS A 10 -4.18 -27.32 -3.25
CA LYS A 10 -3.82 -28.15 -2.08
C LYS A 10 -3.53 -27.31 -0.83
N GLY A 11 -3.13 -26.04 -1.00
CA GLY A 11 -2.89 -25.10 0.11
C GLY A 11 -4.14 -24.39 0.60
N PHE A 12 -5.29 -24.57 -0.05
CA PHE A 12 -6.55 -23.93 0.33
C PHE A 12 -7.19 -24.63 1.54
N ARG A 13 -7.66 -23.84 2.50
CA ARG A 13 -8.33 -24.30 3.72
C ARG A 13 -9.52 -23.40 4.05
N PRO A 14 -10.77 -23.89 3.95
CA PRO A 14 -11.93 -23.20 4.51
C PRO A 14 -11.87 -23.28 6.04
N LEU A 15 -12.20 -22.18 6.73
CA LEU A 15 -12.16 -22.07 8.20
C LEU A 15 -13.56 -21.85 8.78
N ASN A 16 -14.32 -20.93 8.17
CA ASN A 16 -15.69 -20.62 8.57
C ASN A 16 -16.61 -20.50 7.34
N ASP A 17 -17.85 -20.87 7.52
CA ASP A 17 -18.89 -20.71 6.50
C ASP A 17 -19.27 -19.22 6.37
N ARG A 18 -18.88 -18.61 5.27
CA ARG A 18 -19.16 -17.20 4.96
C ARG A 18 -20.66 -16.87 4.99
N MET A 19 -21.50 -17.75 4.44
CA MET A 19 -22.94 -17.53 4.38
C MET A 19 -23.58 -17.62 5.76
N LYS A 20 -23.09 -18.53 6.60
CA LYS A 20 -23.50 -18.63 8.01
C LYS A 20 -23.12 -17.36 8.77
N LEU A 21 -21.88 -16.87 8.65
CA LEU A 21 -21.44 -15.63 9.29
C LEU A 21 -22.25 -14.42 8.81
N MET A 22 -22.53 -14.33 7.51
CA MET A 22 -23.36 -13.24 6.98
C MET A 22 -24.78 -13.25 7.52
N LYS A 23 -25.34 -14.43 7.76
CA LYS A 23 -26.69 -14.62 8.32
C LYS A 23 -26.72 -14.30 9.82
N GLU A 24 -25.68 -14.70 10.54
CA GLU A 24 -25.54 -14.47 11.98
C GLU A 24 -25.20 -12.99 12.28
N PHE A 25 -24.35 -12.37 11.46
CA PHE A 25 -23.90 -10.98 11.57
C PHE A 25 -24.24 -10.21 10.29
N PRO A 26 -25.52 -9.83 10.07
CA PRO A 26 -25.93 -9.10 8.87
C PRO A 26 -25.34 -7.68 8.79
N THR A 27 -24.97 -7.10 9.95
CA THR A 27 -24.29 -5.81 10.10
C THR A 27 -23.07 -5.97 11.00
N ALA A 28 -22.13 -5.01 10.93
CA ALA A 28 -20.99 -5.00 11.83
C ALA A 28 -21.42 -4.93 13.31
N VAL A 29 -20.76 -5.69 14.17
CA VAL A 29 -21.12 -5.77 15.61
C VAL A 29 -20.15 -5.04 16.52
N ASP A 30 -18.88 -4.90 16.12
CA ASP A 30 -17.83 -4.28 16.94
C ASP A 30 -17.59 -2.80 16.60
N VAL A 31 -18.14 -2.32 15.49
CA VAL A 31 -18.04 -0.93 15.02
C VAL A 31 -19.38 -0.44 14.47
N LYS A 32 -19.54 0.88 14.40
CA LYS A 32 -20.74 1.47 13.82
C LYS A 32 -20.90 1.15 12.34
N LYS A 33 -19.78 1.20 11.58
CA LYS A 33 -19.70 0.83 10.17
C LYS A 33 -18.43 0.04 9.92
N VAL A 34 -18.50 -0.98 9.09
CA VAL A 34 -17.30 -1.75 8.66
C VAL A 34 -16.20 -0.85 8.10
N THR A 35 -16.59 0.20 7.37
CA THR A 35 -15.66 1.17 6.79
C THR A 35 -14.90 2.01 7.82
N ASP A 36 -15.35 2.04 9.08
CA ASP A 36 -14.62 2.68 10.17
C ASP A 36 -13.39 1.87 10.64
N ILE A 37 -13.28 0.59 10.23
CA ILE A 37 -12.17 -0.28 10.64
C ILE A 37 -10.86 0.15 9.95
N VAL A 38 -9.80 0.12 10.72
CA VAL A 38 -8.41 0.28 10.27
C VAL A 38 -7.65 -1.01 10.54
N PHE A 39 -6.92 -1.50 9.52
CA PHE A 39 -6.00 -2.63 9.66
C PHE A 39 -4.62 -2.12 10.02
N VAL A 40 -3.92 -2.90 10.84
CA VAL A 40 -2.49 -2.70 11.10
C VAL A 40 -1.78 -4.04 10.91
N THR A 41 -0.74 -4.05 10.09
CA THR A 41 0.15 -5.20 10.01
C THR A 41 1.19 -5.11 11.12
N GLU A 42 1.18 -6.09 12.01
CA GLU A 42 2.26 -6.32 12.99
C GLU A 42 3.27 -7.29 12.37
N ARG A 43 4.14 -6.76 11.52
CA ARG A 43 5.00 -7.55 10.63
C ARG A 43 5.82 -8.60 11.38
N ASP A 44 6.57 -8.19 12.40
CA ASP A 44 7.48 -9.07 13.11
C ASP A 44 6.76 -9.98 14.14
N ALA A 45 5.52 -9.65 14.49
CA ALA A 45 4.64 -10.52 15.28
C ALA A 45 3.80 -11.48 14.43
N SER A 46 3.88 -11.39 13.08
CA SER A 46 3.10 -12.22 12.16
C SER A 46 1.60 -12.15 12.39
N LYS A 47 1.09 -10.93 12.65
CA LYS A 47 -0.32 -10.68 12.98
C LYS A 47 -0.91 -9.53 12.19
N VAL A 48 -2.22 -9.59 12.01
CA VAL A 48 -3.06 -8.45 11.61
C VAL A 48 -3.88 -8.02 12.81
N VAL A 49 -3.93 -6.71 13.04
CA VAL A 49 -4.73 -6.07 14.08
C VAL A 49 -5.83 -5.27 13.40
N PHE A 50 -7.04 -5.36 13.94
CA PHE A 50 -8.16 -4.50 13.55
C PHE A 50 -8.44 -3.49 14.66
N LEU A 51 -8.50 -2.20 14.26
CA LEU A 51 -8.81 -1.08 15.14
C LEU A 51 -10.12 -0.43 14.72
N ASP A 52 -10.84 0.14 15.68
CA ASP A 52 -11.84 1.15 15.38
C ASP A 52 -11.13 2.44 14.97
N GLY A 53 -11.22 2.82 13.68
CA GLY A 53 -10.57 4.00 13.14
C GLY A 53 -11.10 5.34 13.64
N THR A 54 -12.24 5.34 14.36
CA THR A 54 -12.83 6.55 14.96
C THR A 54 -12.43 6.76 16.42
N THR A 55 -12.08 5.68 17.12
CA THR A 55 -11.67 5.74 18.54
C THR A 55 -10.22 5.34 18.75
N GLY A 56 -9.65 4.51 17.86
CA GLY A 56 -8.34 3.90 18.00
C GLY A 56 -8.32 2.65 18.88
N ASP A 57 -9.50 2.17 19.30
CA ASP A 57 -9.60 1.00 20.16
C ASP A 57 -9.27 -0.29 19.41
N LEU A 58 -8.60 -1.21 20.10
CA LEU A 58 -8.31 -2.54 19.57
C LEU A 58 -9.60 -3.38 19.52
N LEU A 59 -9.98 -3.87 18.34
CA LEU A 59 -11.12 -4.75 18.14
C LEU A 59 -10.71 -6.22 18.22
N SER A 60 -9.71 -6.62 17.44
CA SER A 60 -9.20 -8.00 17.43
C SER A 60 -7.80 -8.09 16.86
N ARG A 61 -7.15 -9.24 17.06
CA ARG A 61 -5.80 -9.54 16.58
C ARG A 61 -5.75 -10.99 16.11
N HIS A 62 -5.24 -11.24 14.90
CA HIS A 62 -5.21 -12.55 14.28
C HIS A 62 -3.81 -12.92 13.76
N PRO A 63 -3.37 -14.18 13.92
CA PRO A 63 -2.24 -14.70 13.17
C PRO A 63 -2.50 -14.62 11.67
N ALA A 64 -1.53 -14.19 10.89
CA ALA A 64 -1.69 -13.98 9.43
C ALA A 64 -0.45 -14.42 8.61
N GLY A 65 0.33 -15.35 9.13
CA GLY A 65 1.55 -15.86 8.51
C GLY A 65 2.79 -14.99 8.80
N PHE A 66 3.96 -15.54 8.47
CA PHE A 66 5.24 -14.88 8.77
C PHE A 66 5.39 -13.57 7.98
N ALA A 67 5.76 -12.52 8.69
CA ALA A 67 6.00 -11.19 8.15
C ALA A 67 4.85 -10.71 7.24
N VAL A 68 3.62 -10.67 7.78
CA VAL A 68 2.45 -10.14 7.07
C VAL A 68 2.78 -8.77 6.46
N HIS A 69 2.42 -8.58 5.19
CA HIS A 69 2.97 -7.50 4.38
C HIS A 69 1.93 -6.52 3.85
N VAL A 70 0.89 -7.01 3.20
CA VAL A 70 -0.17 -6.19 2.60
C VAL A 70 -1.52 -6.67 3.06
N THR A 71 -2.43 -5.71 3.27
CA THR A 71 -3.85 -5.92 3.53
C THR A 71 -4.66 -5.10 2.54
N VAL A 72 -5.78 -5.66 2.08
CA VAL A 72 -6.73 -4.99 1.18
C VAL A 72 -8.16 -5.36 1.57
N THR A 73 -9.12 -4.54 1.16
CA THR A 73 -10.55 -4.85 1.29
C THR A 73 -11.22 -5.03 -0.05
N ASN A 74 -12.32 -5.77 -0.03
CA ASN A 74 -13.23 -5.83 -1.15
C ASN A 74 -14.01 -4.50 -1.24
N LYS A 75 -13.73 -3.69 -2.23
CA LYS A 75 -14.34 -2.36 -2.40
C LYS A 75 -15.85 -2.44 -2.65
N ARG A 76 -16.33 -3.52 -3.26
CA ARG A 76 -17.76 -3.76 -3.48
C ARG A 76 -18.48 -4.27 -2.25
N MET A 77 -17.78 -5.09 -1.43
CA MET A 77 -18.30 -5.67 -0.19
C MET A 77 -17.27 -5.49 0.93
N PRO A 78 -17.15 -4.30 1.54
CA PRO A 78 -16.07 -3.94 2.47
C PRO A 78 -16.05 -4.77 3.77
N ARG A 79 -17.08 -5.60 4.03
CA ARG A 79 -17.03 -6.58 5.11
C ARG A 79 -15.95 -7.65 4.89
N TYR A 80 -15.46 -7.86 3.66
CA TYR A 80 -14.42 -8.84 3.38
C TYR A 80 -13.07 -8.16 3.18
N ALA A 81 -12.09 -8.68 3.90
CA ALA A 81 -10.72 -8.21 3.91
C ALA A 81 -9.75 -9.35 3.70
N TYR A 82 -8.58 -9.03 3.21
CA TYR A 82 -7.56 -10.02 2.86
C TYR A 82 -6.19 -9.53 3.32
N SER A 83 -5.33 -10.47 3.73
CA SER A 83 -3.92 -10.21 3.98
C SER A 83 -3.04 -11.18 3.22
N VAL A 84 -1.85 -10.76 2.84
CA VAL A 84 -0.80 -11.64 2.34
C VAL A 84 0.46 -11.47 3.19
N SER A 85 1.10 -12.58 3.51
CA SER A 85 2.34 -12.62 4.26
C SER A 85 3.52 -13.11 3.43
N ARG A 86 4.73 -12.80 3.88
CA ARG A 86 5.96 -13.11 3.15
C ARG A 86 6.18 -14.61 2.95
N ASP A 87 5.62 -15.46 3.81
CA ASP A 87 5.67 -16.92 3.69
C ASP A 87 4.62 -17.52 2.75
N GLY A 88 3.91 -16.68 1.99
CA GLY A 88 2.94 -17.09 0.98
C GLY A 88 1.54 -17.40 1.48
N LEU A 89 1.21 -17.08 2.73
CA LEU A 89 -0.15 -17.26 3.25
C LEU A 89 -1.03 -16.07 2.88
N VAL A 90 -2.16 -16.34 2.21
CA VAL A 90 -3.26 -15.39 2.01
C VAL A 90 -4.39 -15.75 2.94
N THR A 91 -4.94 -14.78 3.66
CA THR A 91 -6.03 -14.97 4.63
C THR A 91 -7.20 -14.04 4.28
N MET A 92 -8.43 -14.57 4.35
CA MET A 92 -9.67 -13.81 4.18
C MET A 92 -10.39 -13.67 5.52
N PHE A 93 -10.89 -12.46 5.82
CA PHE A 93 -11.60 -12.11 7.06
C PHE A 93 -13.01 -11.60 6.77
N ASP A 94 -13.94 -11.86 7.69
CA ASP A 94 -15.26 -11.23 7.77
C ASP A 94 -15.26 -10.14 8.85
N LEU A 95 -15.17 -8.88 8.43
CA LEU A 95 -15.04 -7.73 9.33
C LEU A 95 -16.35 -7.39 10.06
N ALA A 96 -17.49 -7.84 9.57
CA ALA A 96 -18.77 -7.61 10.22
C ALA A 96 -19.01 -8.59 11.37
N SER A 97 -18.39 -9.77 11.34
CA SER A 97 -18.54 -10.77 12.40
C SER A 97 -17.90 -10.33 13.70
N LYS A 98 -18.40 -10.83 14.83
CA LYS A 98 -17.80 -10.58 16.14
C LYS A 98 -16.35 -11.09 16.16
N GLY A 99 -15.41 -10.20 16.48
CA GLY A 99 -13.99 -10.49 16.51
C GLY A 99 -13.36 -10.67 15.14
N GLN A 100 -13.98 -10.19 14.04
CA GLN A 100 -13.45 -10.17 12.65
C GLN A 100 -12.88 -11.54 12.24
N GLN A 101 -13.74 -12.57 12.19
CA GLN A 101 -13.36 -13.96 12.02
C GLN A 101 -12.75 -14.26 10.65
N LYS A 102 -11.78 -15.18 10.61
CA LYS A 102 -11.24 -15.72 9.37
C LYS A 102 -12.27 -16.59 8.63
N ILE A 103 -12.36 -16.43 7.32
CA ILE A 103 -13.20 -17.26 6.44
C ILE A 103 -12.41 -18.40 5.84
N ALA A 104 -11.25 -18.11 5.28
CA ALA A 104 -10.40 -19.08 4.59
C ALA A 104 -8.94 -18.64 4.57
N GLU A 105 -8.07 -19.60 4.31
CA GLU A 105 -6.65 -19.37 4.07
C GLU A 105 -6.21 -20.18 2.84
N VAL A 106 -5.22 -19.65 2.12
CA VAL A 106 -4.56 -20.39 1.04
C VAL A 106 -3.07 -20.08 1.00
N ARG A 107 -2.25 -21.11 0.89
CA ARG A 107 -0.81 -20.95 0.70
C ARG A 107 -0.49 -20.95 -0.78
N ILE A 108 -0.07 -19.79 -1.29
CA ILE A 108 0.16 -19.57 -2.72
C ILE A 108 1.62 -19.73 -3.14
N GLY A 109 2.53 -19.72 -2.19
CA GLY A 109 3.98 -19.84 -2.43
C GLY A 109 4.77 -19.93 -1.13
N THR A 110 6.06 -19.66 -1.22
CA THR A 110 6.99 -19.60 -0.08
C THR A 110 7.52 -18.18 0.17
N GLU A 111 7.31 -17.27 -0.79
CA GLU A 111 7.56 -15.84 -0.62
C GLU A 111 6.57 -15.05 -1.48
N SER A 112 5.77 -14.17 -0.86
CA SER A 112 4.75 -13.37 -1.52
C SER A 112 4.78 -11.91 -1.08
N ARG A 113 4.18 -10.99 -1.89
CA ARG A 113 4.17 -9.57 -1.57
C ARG A 113 2.90 -8.83 -1.94
N GLY A 114 2.44 -8.95 -3.20
CA GLY A 114 1.37 -8.12 -3.74
C GLY A 114 -0.02 -8.73 -3.55
N LEU A 115 -1.03 -7.87 -3.43
CA LEU A 115 -2.42 -8.27 -3.27
C LEU A 115 -3.33 -7.16 -3.79
N ALA A 116 -4.34 -7.51 -4.61
CA ALA A 116 -5.35 -6.57 -5.08
C ALA A 116 -6.70 -7.28 -5.28
N VAL A 117 -7.79 -6.53 -5.09
CA VAL A 117 -9.17 -7.00 -5.32
C VAL A 117 -9.77 -6.25 -6.50
N SER A 118 -10.44 -6.95 -7.43
CA SER A 118 -11.13 -6.29 -8.53
C SER A 118 -12.22 -5.35 -8.04
N PRO A 119 -12.47 -4.20 -8.69
CA PRO A 119 -13.47 -3.23 -8.28
C PRO A 119 -14.91 -3.77 -8.23
N ASP A 120 -15.21 -4.80 -9.02
CA ASP A 120 -16.49 -5.52 -8.98
C ASP A 120 -16.63 -6.48 -7.79
N GLY A 121 -15.56 -6.67 -7.01
CA GLY A 121 -15.52 -7.50 -5.82
C GLY A 121 -15.47 -9.00 -6.07
N LYS A 122 -15.29 -9.44 -7.31
CA LYS A 122 -15.37 -10.87 -7.68
C LYS A 122 -14.04 -11.60 -7.56
N TYR A 123 -12.93 -10.92 -7.80
CA TYR A 123 -11.62 -11.55 -7.93
C TYR A 123 -10.58 -10.90 -7.02
N LEU A 124 -9.69 -11.74 -6.52
CA LEU A 124 -8.49 -11.37 -5.77
C LEU A 124 -7.27 -11.87 -6.54
N MET A 125 -6.25 -11.03 -6.71
CA MET A 125 -4.98 -11.44 -7.28
C MET A 125 -3.86 -11.23 -6.26
N ALA A 126 -2.99 -12.24 -6.13
CA ALA A 126 -1.81 -12.20 -5.27
C ALA A 126 -0.54 -12.50 -6.06
N GLY A 127 0.58 -11.90 -5.66
CA GLY A 127 1.86 -12.03 -6.32
C GLY A 127 2.90 -12.74 -5.48
N ASN A 128 3.66 -13.62 -6.14
CA ASN A 128 4.75 -14.39 -5.55
C ASN A 128 6.11 -13.93 -6.05
N TYR A 129 7.07 -13.93 -5.12
CA TYR A 129 8.49 -13.92 -5.43
C TYR A 129 8.98 -15.34 -5.71
N THR A 130 8.56 -16.31 -4.87
CA THR A 130 9.01 -17.70 -4.93
C THR A 130 7.83 -18.65 -4.70
N PRO A 131 7.52 -19.55 -5.66
CA PRO A 131 7.94 -19.48 -7.06
C PRO A 131 7.34 -18.23 -7.74
N GLY A 132 8.07 -17.64 -8.71
CA GLY A 132 7.64 -16.44 -9.42
C GLY A 132 6.30 -16.64 -10.13
N GLY A 133 5.38 -15.70 -9.95
CA GLY A 133 4.07 -15.72 -10.58
C GLY A 133 2.98 -14.95 -9.86
N ALA A 134 1.80 -14.89 -10.49
CA ALA A 134 0.59 -14.34 -9.90
C ALA A 134 -0.51 -15.43 -9.83
N ILE A 135 -1.38 -15.29 -8.84
CA ILE A 135 -2.49 -16.22 -8.60
C ILE A 135 -3.79 -15.43 -8.55
N LEU A 136 -4.75 -15.81 -9.41
CA LEU A 136 -6.11 -15.30 -9.39
C LEU A 136 -6.98 -16.23 -8.55
N MET A 137 -7.77 -15.63 -7.65
CA MET A 137 -8.66 -16.31 -6.73
C MET A 137 -10.07 -15.71 -6.79
N ASP A 138 -11.06 -16.48 -6.43
CA ASP A 138 -12.41 -15.98 -6.13
C ASP A 138 -12.36 -15.14 -4.85
N ALA A 139 -12.76 -13.88 -4.91
CA ALA A 139 -12.69 -12.98 -3.76
C ALA A 139 -13.73 -13.29 -2.68
N MET A 140 -14.77 -14.08 -2.98
CA MET A 140 -15.83 -14.43 -2.04
C MET A 140 -15.58 -15.75 -1.30
N THR A 141 -14.71 -16.61 -1.84
CA THR A 141 -14.41 -17.92 -1.27
C THR A 141 -12.92 -18.13 -0.98
N LEU A 142 -12.05 -17.33 -1.60
CA LEU A 142 -10.60 -17.48 -1.62
C LEU A 142 -10.11 -18.71 -2.43
N GLU A 143 -10.99 -19.36 -3.17
CA GLU A 143 -10.59 -20.50 -4.01
C GLU A 143 -9.69 -20.07 -5.17
N PRO A 144 -8.56 -20.75 -5.40
CA PRO A 144 -7.69 -20.47 -6.54
C PRO A 144 -8.37 -20.83 -7.88
N LEU A 145 -8.34 -19.88 -8.83
CA LEU A 145 -8.95 -20.01 -10.15
C LEU A 145 -7.92 -20.19 -11.27
N LYS A 146 -6.81 -19.43 -11.21
CA LYS A 146 -5.78 -19.46 -12.24
C LYS A 146 -4.42 -19.07 -11.67
N VAL A 147 -3.36 -19.61 -12.26
CA VAL A 147 -1.98 -19.22 -12.01
C VAL A 147 -1.35 -18.65 -13.28
N TYR A 148 -0.47 -17.67 -13.09
CA TYR A 148 0.35 -17.03 -14.13
C TYR A 148 1.82 -17.22 -13.76
N PRO A 149 2.44 -18.36 -14.15
CA PRO A 149 3.86 -18.59 -13.83
C PRO A 149 4.75 -17.59 -14.54
N THR A 150 5.76 -17.09 -13.83
CA THR A 150 6.78 -16.18 -14.37
C THR A 150 8.20 -16.76 -14.22
N SER A 151 8.28 -18.09 -14.10
CA SER A 151 9.56 -18.81 -14.02
C SER A 151 10.32 -18.88 -15.34
N SER A 152 9.68 -18.51 -16.45
CA SER A 152 10.27 -18.52 -17.80
C SER A 152 9.59 -17.42 -18.61
N VAL A 153 10.08 -16.18 -18.47
CA VAL A 153 9.57 -14.99 -19.16
C VAL A 153 10.71 -14.32 -19.93
N ILE A 154 10.37 -13.56 -20.95
CA ILE A 154 11.34 -12.74 -21.68
C ILE A 154 11.61 -11.46 -20.92
N ASN A 155 12.85 -11.11 -20.71
CA ASN A 155 13.26 -9.84 -20.10
C ASN A 155 13.52 -8.75 -21.16
N ASN A 156 13.87 -7.55 -20.71
CA ASN A 156 14.11 -6.40 -21.59
C ASN A 156 15.27 -6.59 -22.58
N GLU A 157 16.20 -7.51 -22.30
CA GLU A 157 17.32 -7.87 -23.18
C GLU A 157 16.98 -9.01 -24.16
N GLY A 158 15.75 -9.56 -24.09
CA GLY A 158 15.29 -10.67 -24.92
C GLY A 158 15.72 -12.05 -24.41
N ASN A 159 16.22 -12.15 -23.20
CA ASN A 159 16.62 -13.42 -22.59
C ASN A 159 15.45 -14.05 -21.78
N ILE A 160 15.46 -15.35 -21.69
CA ILE A 160 14.54 -16.08 -20.82
C ILE A 160 15.09 -16.08 -19.40
N GLU A 161 14.26 -15.66 -18.44
CA GLU A 161 14.60 -15.69 -17.01
C GLU A 161 13.38 -15.97 -16.12
N SER A 162 13.64 -16.26 -14.86
CA SER A 162 12.62 -16.32 -13.82
C SER A 162 12.46 -14.94 -13.18
N SER A 163 11.22 -14.43 -13.15
CA SER A 163 10.94 -13.13 -12.56
C SER A 163 10.01 -13.25 -11.35
N ARG A 164 10.36 -12.52 -10.29
CA ARG A 164 9.47 -12.27 -9.16
C ARG A 164 8.32 -11.37 -9.61
N VAL A 165 7.15 -11.51 -9.00
CA VAL A 165 6.03 -10.59 -9.20
C VAL A 165 5.97 -9.62 -8.03
N ALA A 166 6.15 -8.33 -8.29
CA ALA A 166 6.16 -7.27 -7.27
C ALA A 166 4.75 -6.68 -7.06
N SER A 167 4.51 -5.45 -7.48
CA SER A 167 3.21 -4.80 -7.34
C SER A 167 2.13 -5.51 -8.13
N ILE A 168 0.95 -5.61 -7.54
CA ILE A 168 -0.30 -5.97 -8.21
C ILE A 168 -1.28 -4.81 -8.02
N ALA A 169 -1.99 -4.43 -9.07
CA ALA A 169 -3.04 -3.42 -9.02
C ALA A 169 -4.29 -3.89 -9.77
N ASP A 170 -5.44 -3.58 -9.18
CA ASP A 170 -6.72 -3.48 -9.87
C ASP A 170 -6.90 -2.05 -10.40
N THR A 171 -7.89 -1.83 -11.24
CA THR A 171 -8.20 -0.48 -11.70
C THR A 171 -9.71 -0.29 -11.95
N PRO A 172 -10.28 0.88 -11.59
CA PRO A 172 -11.65 1.21 -11.95
C PRO A 172 -11.79 1.60 -13.43
N TYR A 173 -10.69 1.77 -14.16
CA TYR A 173 -10.70 2.16 -15.58
C TYR A 173 -11.24 1.05 -16.51
N GLY A 174 -11.05 -0.21 -16.13
CA GLY A 174 -11.51 -1.36 -16.91
C GLY A 174 -11.38 -2.68 -16.12
N PRO A 175 -11.77 -3.80 -16.72
CA PRO A 175 -11.78 -5.10 -16.06
C PRO A 175 -10.36 -5.71 -16.02
N TYR A 176 -9.39 -4.99 -15.46
CA TYR A 176 -7.99 -5.34 -15.53
C TYR A 176 -7.34 -5.50 -14.16
N PHE A 177 -6.42 -6.47 -14.09
CA PHE A 177 -5.31 -6.46 -13.15
C PHE A 177 -4.00 -6.18 -13.90
N ALA A 178 -3.12 -5.40 -13.29
CA ALA A 178 -1.73 -5.30 -13.73
C ALA A 178 -0.82 -5.94 -12.68
N PHE A 179 0.24 -6.61 -13.11
CA PHE A 179 1.30 -7.05 -12.22
C PHE A 179 2.68 -6.87 -12.83
N ALA A 180 3.61 -6.45 -11.97
CA ALA A 180 4.97 -6.12 -12.36
C ALA A 180 5.89 -7.33 -12.24
N LEU A 181 6.56 -7.68 -13.35
CA LEU A 181 7.64 -8.65 -13.40
C LEU A 181 8.92 -7.95 -12.95
N LYS A 182 9.25 -8.11 -11.68
CA LYS A 182 10.29 -7.34 -10.98
C LYS A 182 11.66 -7.43 -11.65
N ASP A 183 12.05 -8.63 -12.05
CA ASP A 183 13.38 -8.90 -12.60
C ASP A 183 13.38 -8.70 -14.13
N ALA A 184 12.36 -9.16 -14.83
CA ALA A 184 12.23 -9.04 -16.27
C ALA A 184 11.99 -7.59 -16.74
N GLY A 185 11.48 -6.69 -15.88
CA GLY A 185 11.24 -5.30 -16.22
C GLY A 185 10.00 -5.06 -17.09
N HIS A 186 9.06 -5.99 -17.10
CA HIS A 186 7.80 -5.94 -17.83
C HIS A 186 6.62 -5.74 -16.89
N VAL A 187 5.50 -5.24 -17.41
CA VAL A 187 4.19 -5.26 -16.76
C VAL A 187 3.23 -6.09 -17.58
N TYR A 188 2.57 -7.06 -16.93
CA TYR A 188 1.48 -7.82 -17.54
C TYR A 188 0.13 -7.25 -17.15
N ILE A 189 -0.81 -7.21 -18.12
CA ILE A 189 -2.20 -6.85 -17.91
C ILE A 189 -3.08 -8.06 -18.16
N VAL A 190 -3.91 -8.40 -17.19
CA VAL A 190 -4.91 -9.48 -17.26
C VAL A 190 -6.28 -8.88 -17.42
N ASP A 191 -7.09 -9.41 -18.35
CA ASP A 191 -8.50 -9.06 -18.51
C ASP A 191 -9.37 -10.13 -17.85
N TYR A 192 -9.95 -9.83 -16.69
CA TYR A 192 -10.79 -10.77 -15.95
C TYR A 192 -12.24 -10.82 -16.43
N SER A 193 -12.63 -10.00 -17.39
CA SER A 193 -13.97 -10.07 -18.03
C SER A 193 -14.03 -11.14 -19.09
N LYS A 194 -12.89 -11.63 -19.59
CA LYS A 194 -12.79 -12.64 -20.64
C LYS A 194 -12.67 -14.04 -20.07
N GLU A 195 -13.26 -15.00 -20.78
CA GLU A 195 -13.11 -16.41 -20.45
C GLU A 195 -11.62 -16.81 -20.38
N GLY A 196 -11.27 -17.59 -19.37
CA GLY A 196 -9.89 -18.03 -19.13
C GLY A 196 -8.95 -16.95 -18.61
N PHE A 197 -9.44 -15.74 -18.31
CA PHE A 197 -8.65 -14.64 -17.70
C PHE A 197 -7.29 -14.42 -18.42
N PRO A 198 -7.30 -14.06 -19.72
CA PRO A 198 -6.07 -13.97 -20.50
C PRO A 198 -5.21 -12.78 -20.11
N VAL A 199 -3.88 -12.92 -20.31
CA VAL A 199 -2.96 -11.81 -20.39
C VAL A 199 -3.23 -11.10 -21.73
N VAL A 200 -3.61 -9.83 -21.68
CA VAL A 200 -3.96 -8.99 -22.84
C VAL A 200 -2.92 -7.90 -23.12
N GLY A 201 -1.93 -7.77 -22.27
CA GLY A 201 -0.81 -6.86 -22.44
C GLY A 201 0.45 -7.43 -21.81
N ASP A 202 1.56 -7.38 -22.56
CA ASP A 202 2.93 -7.58 -22.11
C ASP A 202 3.70 -6.32 -22.49
N ILE A 203 4.02 -5.49 -21.50
CA ILE A 203 4.59 -4.16 -21.70
C ILE A 203 6.04 -4.17 -21.26
N PRO A 204 6.98 -4.21 -22.20
CA PRO A 204 8.41 -4.25 -21.93
C PRO A 204 9.00 -2.87 -21.61
N ASN A 205 10.28 -2.84 -21.30
CA ASN A 205 11.10 -1.63 -21.17
C ASN A 205 10.65 -0.68 -20.06
N ILE A 206 9.98 -1.18 -19.01
CA ILE A 206 9.61 -0.35 -17.87
C ILE A 206 10.88 0.11 -17.13
N GLY A 207 11.83 -0.78 -16.96
CA GLY A 207 13.12 -0.56 -16.27
C GLY A 207 13.53 -1.78 -15.47
N ASN A 208 14.53 -1.63 -14.60
CA ASN A 208 15.08 -2.72 -13.80
C ASN A 208 14.58 -2.66 -12.35
N ILE A 209 14.37 -3.81 -11.73
CA ILE A 209 13.95 -3.96 -10.34
C ILE A 209 12.64 -3.20 -10.09
N LEU A 210 11.55 -3.69 -10.68
CA LEU A 210 10.23 -3.13 -10.46
C LEU A 210 9.77 -3.41 -9.02
N HIS A 211 9.03 -2.45 -8.41
CA HIS A 211 8.62 -2.56 -7.01
C HIS A 211 7.18 -2.11 -6.79
N ASP A 212 6.96 -1.05 -6.03
CA ASP A 212 5.63 -0.53 -5.70
C ASP A 212 5.05 0.30 -6.84
N ALA A 213 3.73 0.34 -6.91
CA ALA A 213 2.99 1.13 -7.88
C ALA A 213 1.74 1.74 -7.26
N PHE A 214 1.22 2.76 -7.90
CA PHE A 214 -0.07 3.36 -7.59
C PHE A 214 -0.75 3.87 -8.86
N LEU A 215 -2.04 4.16 -8.77
CA LEU A 215 -2.85 4.63 -9.88
C LEU A 215 -3.04 6.14 -9.82
N ASN A 216 -3.27 6.76 -10.99
CA ASN A 216 -3.66 8.16 -11.04
C ASN A 216 -5.07 8.37 -10.46
N GLU A 217 -5.25 9.52 -9.84
CA GLU A 217 -6.55 10.07 -9.44
C GLU A 217 -6.99 11.17 -10.43
N GLY A 218 -8.18 11.72 -10.21
CA GLY A 218 -8.72 12.80 -11.04
C GLY A 218 -9.30 12.32 -12.38
N LYS A 219 -8.99 13.03 -13.44
CA LYS A 219 -9.52 12.71 -14.78
C LYS A 219 -9.03 11.35 -15.27
N GLU A 220 -9.95 10.54 -15.81
CA GLU A 220 -9.65 9.15 -16.23
C GLU A 220 -9.01 8.32 -15.11
N ILE A 221 -9.59 8.41 -13.92
CA ILE A 221 -9.12 7.74 -12.70
C ILE A 221 -8.76 6.26 -12.95
N GLY A 222 -7.57 5.86 -12.52
CA GLY A 222 -7.07 4.49 -12.67
C GLY A 222 -6.59 4.11 -14.07
N ARG A 223 -6.56 5.03 -15.03
CA ARG A 223 -6.07 4.75 -16.39
C ARG A 223 -4.58 4.44 -16.41
N TYR A 224 -3.80 5.09 -15.53
CA TYR A 224 -2.35 4.98 -15.51
C TYR A 224 -1.87 4.23 -14.27
N TYR A 225 -1.11 3.17 -14.52
CA TYR A 225 -0.39 2.41 -13.51
C TYR A 225 1.04 2.93 -13.45
N MET A 226 1.40 3.60 -12.35
CA MET A 226 2.68 4.27 -12.15
C MET A 226 3.55 3.40 -11.27
N ILE A 227 4.53 2.72 -11.87
CA ILE A 227 5.37 1.70 -11.25
C ILE A 227 6.80 2.17 -11.02
N ALA A 228 7.29 2.04 -9.79
CA ALA A 228 8.68 2.30 -9.46
C ALA A 228 9.62 1.26 -10.08
N SER A 229 10.59 1.74 -10.84
CA SER A 229 11.74 0.97 -11.31
C SER A 229 12.96 1.39 -10.52
N GLN A 230 13.29 0.62 -9.48
CA GLN A 230 14.31 0.98 -8.49
C GLN A 230 15.74 0.89 -9.03
N GLY A 231 15.97 -0.02 -9.97
CA GLY A 231 17.28 -0.16 -10.63
C GLY A 231 17.53 0.86 -11.74
N SER A 232 16.48 1.56 -12.19
CA SER A 232 16.59 2.56 -13.29
C SER A 232 16.26 3.98 -12.83
N ASP A 233 15.96 4.20 -11.55
CA ASP A 233 15.62 5.51 -10.97
C ASP A 233 14.46 6.23 -11.71
N VAL A 234 13.44 5.48 -12.14
CA VAL A 234 12.28 6.03 -12.85
C VAL A 234 10.97 5.51 -12.26
N MET A 235 9.90 6.28 -12.44
CA MET A 235 8.54 5.80 -12.41
C MET A 235 8.10 5.50 -13.83
N GLY A 236 7.80 4.24 -14.14
CA GLY A 236 7.20 3.85 -15.43
C GLY A 236 5.72 4.13 -15.43
N ILE A 237 5.20 4.72 -16.50
CA ILE A 237 3.78 5.07 -16.64
C ILE A 237 3.15 4.13 -17.67
N VAL A 238 2.38 3.18 -17.19
CA VAL A 238 1.66 2.20 -18.03
C VAL A 238 0.22 2.66 -18.25
N ASP A 239 -0.21 2.75 -19.51
CA ASP A 239 -1.55 3.15 -19.89
C ASP A 239 -2.43 1.92 -20.12
N PHE A 240 -3.44 1.72 -19.28
CA PHE A 240 -4.40 0.62 -19.44
C PHE A 240 -5.25 0.73 -20.72
N LYS A 241 -5.46 1.94 -21.23
CA LYS A 241 -6.24 2.16 -22.47
C LYS A 241 -5.52 1.62 -23.70
N THR A 242 -4.26 2.00 -23.86
CA THR A 242 -3.45 1.59 -25.01
C THR A 242 -2.68 0.30 -24.77
N LYS A 243 -2.52 -0.12 -23.50
CA LYS A 243 -1.69 -1.23 -23.06
C LYS A 243 -0.23 -1.08 -23.49
N THR A 244 0.28 0.13 -23.31
CA THR A 244 1.66 0.51 -23.66
C THR A 244 2.31 1.30 -22.53
N LEU A 245 3.64 1.40 -22.58
CA LEU A 245 4.40 2.34 -21.75
C LEU A 245 4.20 3.75 -22.30
N ALA A 246 3.50 4.61 -21.55
CA ALA A 246 3.23 5.99 -21.95
C ALA A 246 4.43 6.90 -21.74
N ALA A 247 5.17 6.73 -20.63
CA ALA A 247 6.31 7.57 -20.28
C ALA A 247 7.18 6.92 -19.19
N LYS A 248 8.34 7.54 -18.96
CA LYS A 248 9.19 7.32 -17.78
C LYS A 248 9.49 8.65 -17.12
N VAL A 249 9.22 8.76 -15.82
CA VAL A 249 9.53 9.94 -15.02
C VAL A 249 10.83 9.68 -14.25
N TYR A 250 11.87 10.47 -14.53
CA TYR A 250 13.17 10.32 -13.88
C TYR A 250 13.15 10.91 -12.46
N THR A 251 13.50 10.12 -11.48
CA THR A 251 13.45 10.53 -10.06
C THR A 251 14.77 11.06 -9.50
N GLY A 252 15.82 11.05 -10.29
CA GLY A 252 17.16 11.50 -9.92
C GLY A 252 18.17 10.35 -9.84
N ALA A 253 19.45 10.67 -10.02
CA ALA A 253 20.51 9.67 -10.01
C ALA A 253 20.60 8.92 -8.67
N LYS A 254 20.55 7.61 -8.70
CA LYS A 254 20.59 6.70 -7.54
C LYS A 254 19.46 6.95 -6.53
N ALA A 255 18.38 7.60 -6.94
CA ALA A 255 17.28 7.97 -6.05
C ALA A 255 16.53 6.73 -5.51
N LYS A 256 16.33 5.71 -6.33
CA LYS A 256 15.64 4.46 -5.98
C LYS A 256 14.21 4.74 -5.49
N PRO A 257 13.26 5.06 -6.40
CA PRO A 257 11.91 5.44 -6.04
C PRO A 257 11.18 4.33 -5.25
N HIS A 258 10.40 4.74 -4.27
CA HIS A 258 9.56 3.86 -3.45
C HIS A 258 8.30 4.62 -3.03
N PRO A 259 7.24 4.63 -3.84
CA PRO A 259 6.05 5.42 -3.55
C PRO A 259 5.28 4.92 -2.33
N GLY A 260 5.40 3.63 -1.97
CA GLY A 260 4.46 2.99 -1.07
C GLY A 260 3.08 2.99 -1.72
N GLN A 261 2.16 3.76 -1.17
CA GLN A 261 0.84 4.00 -1.78
C GLN A 261 0.83 5.15 -2.79
N GLY A 262 1.92 5.93 -2.89
CA GLY A 262 1.97 7.14 -3.70
C GLY A 262 1.01 8.23 -3.23
N SER A 263 1.06 9.36 -3.90
CA SER A 263 0.12 10.46 -3.67
C SER A 263 -0.23 11.14 -4.98
N SER A 264 -1.49 11.51 -5.13
CA SER A 264 -2.00 12.34 -6.23
C SER A 264 -2.88 13.44 -5.65
N TRP A 265 -2.82 14.65 -6.23
CA TRP A 265 -3.65 15.78 -5.82
C TRP A 265 -3.75 16.81 -6.92
N TYR A 266 -4.68 17.75 -6.79
CA TYR A 266 -4.80 18.89 -7.70
C TYR A 266 -4.00 20.09 -7.17
N ASN A 267 -3.19 20.69 -8.06
CA ASN A 267 -2.44 21.91 -7.83
C ASN A 267 -2.95 22.99 -8.80
N GLU A 268 -3.13 24.22 -8.31
CA GLU A 268 -3.71 25.31 -9.10
C GLU A 268 -2.85 25.74 -10.28
N GLU A 269 -1.52 25.62 -10.17
CA GLU A 269 -0.57 26.00 -11.21
C GLU A 269 -0.33 24.88 -12.23
N TYR A 270 -0.19 23.62 -11.76
CA TYR A 270 0.27 22.48 -12.57
C TYR A 270 -0.84 21.49 -12.91
N GLY A 271 -2.05 21.65 -12.37
CA GLY A 271 -3.11 20.66 -12.51
C GLY A 271 -2.90 19.43 -11.64
N GLN A 272 -3.21 18.25 -12.16
CA GLN A 272 -3.06 17.00 -11.43
C GLN A 272 -1.58 16.65 -11.27
N LEU A 273 -1.15 16.45 -10.01
CA LEU A 273 0.20 16.08 -9.64
C LEU A 273 0.25 14.70 -8.99
N HIS A 274 1.43 14.09 -9.05
CA HIS A 274 1.75 12.80 -8.46
C HIS A 274 3.10 12.87 -7.76
N ALA A 275 3.30 12.05 -6.71
CA ALA A 275 4.55 12.05 -5.98
C ALA A 275 5.00 10.66 -5.52
N THR A 276 6.32 10.50 -5.43
CA THR A 276 7.01 9.39 -4.77
C THR A 276 8.07 9.91 -3.82
N VAL A 277 8.34 9.19 -2.75
CA VAL A 277 9.59 9.31 -1.99
C VAL A 277 10.67 8.43 -2.62
N ASN A 278 11.91 8.62 -2.23
CA ASN A 278 13.05 7.87 -2.73
C ASN A 278 13.81 7.23 -1.56
N MET A 279 14.34 6.02 -1.75
CA MET A 279 14.98 5.28 -0.66
C MET A 279 16.38 5.77 -0.31
N ASN A 280 17.14 6.20 -1.31
CA ASN A 280 18.56 6.51 -1.15
C ASN A 280 18.86 8.00 -0.98
N VAL A 281 17.89 8.86 -1.26
CA VAL A 281 18.02 10.33 -1.18
C VAL A 281 16.84 10.92 -0.44
N GLY A 282 17.09 11.91 0.39
CA GLY A 282 16.04 12.69 1.07
C GLY A 282 15.34 13.64 0.10
N GLN A 283 14.35 13.13 -0.61
CA GLN A 283 13.69 13.88 -1.66
C GLN A 283 12.31 13.29 -1.98
N VAL A 284 11.32 14.17 -2.13
CA VAL A 284 10.05 13.88 -2.79
C VAL A 284 10.14 14.32 -4.24
N THR A 285 9.89 13.42 -5.18
CA THR A 285 9.79 13.73 -6.61
C THR A 285 8.33 13.93 -6.98
N VAL A 286 8.00 15.07 -7.59
CA VAL A 286 6.66 15.47 -8.02
C VAL A 286 6.63 15.63 -9.53
N TRP A 287 5.62 15.07 -10.20
CA TRP A 287 5.42 15.18 -11.65
C TRP A 287 3.95 15.44 -11.99
N ASP A 288 3.70 15.96 -13.20
CA ASP A 288 2.38 16.29 -13.72
C ASP A 288 1.82 15.23 -14.69
N ASN A 289 0.64 15.47 -15.25
CA ASN A 289 0.00 14.59 -16.24
C ASN A 289 0.61 14.67 -17.67
N ASN A 290 1.56 15.56 -17.90
CA ASN A 290 2.41 15.52 -19.10
C ASN A 290 3.63 14.61 -18.90
N TRP A 291 3.76 14.05 -17.69
CA TRP A 291 4.85 13.19 -17.23
C TRP A 291 6.18 13.95 -17.08
N ASP A 292 6.09 15.26 -16.88
CA ASP A 292 7.22 16.12 -16.61
C ASP A 292 7.45 16.27 -15.09
N VAL A 293 8.71 16.20 -14.67
CA VAL A 293 9.07 16.49 -13.27
C VAL A 293 8.87 17.97 -12.99
N VAL A 294 7.96 18.28 -12.08
CA VAL A 294 7.67 19.65 -11.64
C VAL A 294 8.66 20.10 -10.55
N ARG A 295 8.96 19.21 -9.60
CA ARG A 295 9.83 19.54 -8.47
C ARG A 295 10.48 18.31 -7.85
N HIS A 296 11.72 18.49 -7.41
CA HIS A 296 12.37 17.65 -6.41
C HIS A 296 12.42 18.41 -5.10
N ILE A 297 11.69 17.94 -4.09
CA ILE A 297 11.55 18.64 -2.80
C ILE A 297 12.48 17.99 -1.79
N PRO A 298 13.51 18.68 -1.27
CA PRO A 298 14.42 18.11 -0.29
C PRO A 298 13.71 17.72 1.01
N THR A 299 14.06 16.57 1.57
CA THR A 299 13.64 16.07 2.87
C THR A 299 14.85 15.65 3.71
N ALA A 300 14.63 15.18 4.94
CA ALA A 300 15.73 14.85 5.84
C ALA A 300 16.45 13.55 5.49
N GLY A 301 15.82 12.65 4.76
CA GLY A 301 16.42 11.36 4.43
C GLY A 301 15.54 10.52 3.52
N GLY A 302 16.05 9.35 3.13
CA GLY A 302 15.29 8.39 2.34
C GLY A 302 14.02 7.94 3.03
N GLY A 303 12.95 7.75 2.26
CA GLY A 303 11.64 7.34 2.73
C GLY A 303 11.09 6.09 2.06
N LEU A 304 9.99 5.58 2.60
CA LEU A 304 9.25 4.43 2.06
C LEU A 304 7.82 4.79 1.65
N PHE A 305 7.21 5.80 2.26
CA PHE A 305 5.81 6.14 2.01
C PHE A 305 5.61 7.64 1.85
N VAL A 306 4.74 8.00 0.94
CA VAL A 306 4.15 9.32 0.82
C VAL A 306 2.63 9.15 0.76
N GLY A 307 1.91 9.84 1.62
CA GLY A 307 0.45 9.71 1.73
C GLY A 307 -0.24 11.07 1.78
N THR A 308 -1.49 11.12 1.35
CA THR A 308 -2.33 12.31 1.46
C THR A 308 -3.81 11.95 1.47
N SER A 309 -4.66 12.93 1.71
CA SER A 309 -6.11 12.86 1.51
C SER A 309 -6.63 14.25 1.12
N GLU A 310 -7.89 14.34 0.72
CA GLU A 310 -8.55 15.61 0.46
C GLU A 310 -8.72 16.50 1.70
N HIS A 311 -8.60 15.90 2.91
CA HIS A 311 -8.81 16.58 4.19
C HIS A 311 -7.55 17.24 4.77
N THR A 312 -6.41 17.11 4.11
CA THR A 312 -5.13 17.71 4.54
C THR A 312 -4.54 18.61 3.47
N PRO A 313 -3.92 19.77 3.85
CA PRO A 313 -3.24 20.63 2.88
C PRO A 313 -1.86 20.09 2.45
N TRP A 314 -1.43 18.95 3.01
CA TRP A 314 -0.10 18.41 2.78
C TRP A 314 -0.11 17.02 2.15
N ILE A 315 1.00 16.68 1.49
CA ILE A 315 1.45 15.30 1.38
C ILE A 315 2.43 15.03 2.54
N TRP A 316 2.34 13.84 3.12
CA TRP A 316 3.08 13.41 4.30
C TRP A 316 4.15 12.42 3.89
N ALA A 317 5.42 12.79 3.99
CA ALA A 317 6.55 11.98 3.54
C ALA A 317 7.42 11.57 4.73
N ASP A 318 7.61 10.26 4.94
CA ASP A 318 8.51 9.77 5.96
C ASP A 318 9.98 9.83 5.53
N ASN A 319 10.87 9.78 6.50
CA ASN A 319 12.32 9.75 6.34
C ASN A 319 12.92 8.51 7.02
N VAL A 320 12.17 7.41 7.06
CA VAL A 320 12.47 6.22 7.87
C VAL A 320 13.79 5.55 7.52
N LEU A 321 14.35 5.80 6.35
CA LEU A 321 15.66 5.34 5.90
C LEU A 321 16.77 6.38 6.07
N GLY A 322 16.46 7.54 6.63
CA GLY A 322 17.39 8.67 6.81
C GLY A 322 18.42 8.51 7.94
N GLY A 323 18.53 7.32 8.54
CA GLY A 323 19.41 7.08 9.68
C GLY A 323 18.83 7.56 11.01
N SER A 324 19.53 7.27 12.11
CA SER A 324 19.01 7.51 13.46
C SER A 324 18.78 8.98 13.82
N GLN A 325 19.35 9.90 13.05
CA GLN A 325 19.11 11.35 13.22
C GLN A 325 17.82 11.84 12.55
N ASN A 326 17.28 11.07 11.57
CA ASN A 326 16.19 11.53 10.70
C ASN A 326 15.00 10.57 10.63
N TRP A 327 15.17 9.29 10.96
CA TRP A 327 14.11 8.29 10.84
C TRP A 327 12.89 8.50 11.73
N ASN A 328 12.98 9.48 12.62
CA ASN A 328 11.93 9.91 13.55
C ASN A 328 11.20 11.17 13.07
N THR A 329 11.28 11.50 11.79
CA THR A 329 10.66 12.69 11.21
C THR A 329 9.71 12.34 10.08
N VAL A 330 8.62 13.12 9.97
CA VAL A 330 7.73 13.16 8.80
C VAL A 330 7.65 14.59 8.32
N HIS A 331 7.92 14.83 7.06
CA HIS A 331 7.81 16.12 6.41
C HIS A 331 6.42 16.29 5.80
N LEU A 332 5.75 17.37 6.15
CA LEU A 332 4.47 17.81 5.61
C LEU A 332 4.75 18.81 4.50
N VAL A 333 4.64 18.34 3.25
CA VAL A 333 4.89 19.15 2.05
C VAL A 333 3.59 19.78 1.60
N HIS A 334 3.56 21.12 1.48
CA HIS A 334 2.34 21.84 1.09
C HIS A 334 1.96 21.53 -0.36
N LYS A 335 0.71 21.11 -0.59
CA LYS A 335 0.20 20.69 -1.90
C LYS A 335 0.26 21.77 -2.98
N GLN A 336 0.07 23.03 -2.60
CA GLN A 336 0.05 24.15 -3.55
C GLN A 336 1.42 24.80 -3.73
N HIS A 337 2.20 24.94 -2.65
CA HIS A 337 3.51 25.60 -2.70
C HIS A 337 4.66 24.66 -3.07
N LEU A 338 4.45 23.34 -2.98
CA LEU A 338 5.44 22.29 -3.30
C LEU A 338 6.76 22.47 -2.54
N GLU A 339 6.64 22.75 -1.25
CA GLU A 339 7.76 22.90 -0.31
C GLU A 339 7.38 22.35 1.06
N VAL A 340 8.39 21.99 1.87
CA VAL A 340 8.17 21.57 3.25
C VAL A 340 7.62 22.74 4.05
N ASP A 341 6.43 22.58 4.62
CA ASP A 341 5.76 23.58 5.46
C ASP A 341 5.93 23.26 6.95
N ARG A 342 5.78 21.97 7.31
CA ARG A 342 5.85 21.51 8.69
C ARG A 342 6.64 20.21 8.80
N ILE A 343 7.15 19.97 10.01
CA ILE A 343 7.89 18.77 10.35
C ILE A 343 7.37 18.22 11.68
N ILE A 344 6.98 16.95 11.68
CA ILE A 344 6.73 16.19 12.90
C ILE A 344 8.03 15.47 13.26
N THR A 345 8.46 15.63 14.50
CA THR A 345 9.62 14.92 15.06
C THR A 345 9.21 14.22 16.35
N VAL A 346 9.46 12.92 16.45
CA VAL A 346 9.14 12.13 17.64
C VAL A 346 10.43 11.68 18.30
N GLY A 347 10.72 12.25 19.48
CA GLY A 347 11.86 11.86 20.31
C GLY A 347 11.52 10.75 21.29
N LYS A 348 12.46 10.44 22.19
CA LYS A 348 12.32 9.38 23.20
C LYS A 348 11.27 9.72 24.28
N ASP A 349 11.11 11.00 24.59
CA ASP A 349 10.26 11.50 25.68
C ASP A 349 9.37 12.68 25.22
N GLN A 350 9.72 13.33 24.13
CA GLN A 350 9.00 14.49 23.62
C GLN A 350 8.84 14.44 22.11
N GLY A 351 7.64 14.77 21.63
CA GLY A 351 7.35 15.04 20.24
C GLY A 351 7.18 16.54 19.98
N THR A 352 7.45 16.97 18.75
CA THR A 352 7.28 18.36 18.32
C THR A 352 6.69 18.43 16.92
N LEU A 353 5.83 19.42 16.71
CA LEU A 353 5.42 19.93 15.41
C LEU A 353 6.09 21.29 15.23
N THR A 354 6.89 21.43 14.18
CA THR A 354 7.59 22.68 13.86
C THR A 354 7.21 23.17 12.46
N LYS A 355 7.42 24.46 12.21
CA LYS A 355 7.53 24.98 10.84
C LYS A 355 8.85 24.51 10.22
N ALA A 356 8.99 24.68 8.90
CA ALA A 356 10.22 24.34 8.18
C ALA A 356 11.46 25.11 8.69
N ASP A 357 11.27 26.31 9.23
CA ASP A 357 12.32 27.14 9.81
C ASP A 357 12.72 26.74 11.25
N GLY A 358 12.10 25.68 11.79
CA GLY A 358 12.34 25.20 13.16
C GLY A 358 11.48 25.85 14.24
N THR A 359 10.62 26.82 13.92
CA THR A 359 9.69 27.42 14.89
C THR A 359 8.73 26.36 15.42
N VAL A 360 8.72 26.14 16.74
CA VAL A 360 7.85 25.19 17.41
C VAL A 360 6.40 25.66 17.39
N ILE A 361 5.49 24.84 16.87
CA ILE A 361 4.05 25.06 16.86
C ILE A 361 3.42 24.37 18.07
N GLU A 362 3.85 23.13 18.35
CA GLU A 362 3.34 22.30 19.43
C GLU A 362 4.42 21.35 19.93
N SER A 363 4.34 21.00 21.20
CA SER A 363 5.10 19.90 21.82
C SER A 363 4.16 19.01 22.62
N TRP A 364 4.47 17.71 22.71
CA TRP A 364 3.69 16.75 23.49
C TRP A 364 4.61 15.73 24.15
N ASP A 365 4.13 15.13 25.23
CA ASP A 365 4.81 14.05 25.91
C ASP A 365 4.73 12.76 25.10
N VAL A 366 5.85 12.07 24.97
CA VAL A 366 5.95 10.75 24.31
C VAL A 366 6.20 9.71 25.38
N PRO A 367 5.48 8.59 25.42
CA PRO A 367 5.81 7.49 26.32
C PRO A 367 7.27 7.08 26.13
N HIS A 368 8.04 7.06 27.21
CA HIS A 368 9.51 6.84 27.16
C HIS A 368 9.90 5.62 26.35
N SER A 369 10.92 5.76 25.54
CA SER A 369 11.54 4.69 24.77
C SER A 369 13.06 4.80 24.83
N ASP A 370 13.76 3.67 25.04
CA ASP A 370 15.23 3.63 25.01
C ASP A 370 15.80 3.94 23.62
N GLN A 371 15.00 3.72 22.58
CA GLN A 371 15.38 3.99 21.20
C GLN A 371 14.59 5.18 20.63
N THR A 372 15.22 5.96 19.78
CA THR A 372 14.51 6.97 18.96
C THR A 372 13.49 6.26 18.07
N PRO A 373 12.20 6.66 18.10
CA PRO A 373 11.16 6.06 17.29
C PRO A 373 11.45 6.12 15.79
N ARG A 374 11.22 5.02 15.08
CA ARG A 374 11.22 4.99 13.60
C ARG A 374 9.78 5.16 13.14
N ILE A 375 9.48 6.32 12.55
CA ILE A 375 8.13 6.66 12.13
C ILE A 375 7.98 6.58 10.62
N LEU A 376 6.85 6.04 10.16
CA LEU A 376 6.57 5.85 8.74
C LEU A 376 5.07 5.69 8.48
N HIS A 377 4.73 5.77 7.21
CA HIS A 377 3.41 5.45 6.68
C HIS A 377 2.28 6.28 7.30
N ALA A 378 2.08 7.45 6.74
CA ALA A 378 0.93 8.31 7.09
C ALA A 378 -0.35 7.80 6.41
N GLU A 379 -1.35 7.42 7.20
CA GLU A 379 -2.64 6.91 6.72
C GLU A 379 -3.80 7.76 7.23
N PRO A 380 -4.62 8.33 6.36
CA PRO A 380 -5.84 9.04 6.76
C PRO A 380 -6.86 8.09 7.42
N ALA A 381 -7.53 8.57 8.46
CA ALA A 381 -8.57 7.81 9.18
C ALA A 381 -9.60 8.75 9.81
N ASN A 382 -10.61 8.18 10.46
CA ASN A 382 -11.66 8.91 11.18
C ASN A 382 -12.34 9.97 10.32
N HIS A 383 -12.92 9.55 9.18
CA HIS A 383 -13.62 10.44 8.25
C HIS A 383 -12.73 11.60 7.74
N GLY A 384 -11.42 11.34 7.60
CA GLY A 384 -10.43 12.32 7.18
C GLY A 384 -9.98 13.31 8.26
N ASN A 385 -10.46 13.16 9.51
CA ASN A 385 -10.04 14.04 10.60
C ASN A 385 -8.63 13.72 11.11
N TRP A 386 -8.21 12.47 10.97
CA TRP A 386 -6.93 11.98 11.47
C TRP A 386 -5.96 11.59 10.34
N THR A 387 -4.68 11.71 10.65
CA THR A 387 -3.58 11.01 9.97
C THR A 387 -2.87 10.15 11.01
N MET A 388 -2.83 8.85 10.77
CA MET A 388 -2.14 7.88 11.62
C MET A 388 -0.73 7.65 11.09
N ILE A 389 0.28 7.69 11.96
CA ILE A 389 1.68 7.42 11.62
C ILE A 389 2.19 6.28 12.48
N SER A 390 2.67 5.21 11.84
CA SER A 390 3.22 4.05 12.53
C SER A 390 4.57 4.37 13.15
N GLU A 391 4.80 3.91 14.38
CA GLU A 391 6.10 3.91 15.05
C GLU A 391 6.61 2.47 15.15
N TRP A 392 7.50 2.10 14.23
CA TRP A 392 7.87 0.72 13.97
C TRP A 392 8.51 0.01 15.19
N ASN A 393 9.50 0.65 15.80
CA ASN A 393 10.29 0.03 16.87
C ASN A 393 9.76 0.31 18.29
N THR A 394 8.74 1.13 18.43
CA THR A 394 8.14 1.47 19.74
C THR A 394 6.73 0.91 19.94
N GLY A 395 6.20 0.22 18.93
CA GLY A 395 4.95 -0.55 19.04
C GLY A 395 3.71 0.30 19.25
N ARG A 396 3.64 1.48 18.62
CA ARG A 396 2.49 2.39 18.73
C ARG A 396 2.22 3.10 17.40
N ILE A 397 1.08 3.75 17.34
CA ILE A 397 0.69 4.65 16.26
C ILE A 397 0.44 6.03 16.85
N GLY A 398 1.11 7.05 16.31
CA GLY A 398 0.79 8.45 16.57
C GLY A 398 -0.40 8.88 15.72
N VAL A 399 -1.37 9.55 16.34
CA VAL A 399 -2.56 10.10 15.68
C VAL A 399 -2.44 11.62 15.68
N TYR A 400 -2.61 12.21 14.50
CA TYR A 400 -2.49 13.64 14.26
C TYR A 400 -3.73 14.18 13.55
N GLU A 401 -4.09 15.44 13.80
CA GLU A 401 -5.14 16.12 13.06
C GLU A 401 -4.72 16.32 11.60
N ALA A 402 -5.52 15.87 10.65
CA ALA A 402 -5.20 15.97 9.23
C ALA A 402 -5.03 17.43 8.73
N LYS A 403 -5.83 18.36 9.25
CA LYS A 403 -5.83 19.78 8.86
C LYS A 403 -4.68 20.59 9.45
N THR A 404 -4.23 20.28 10.66
CA THR A 404 -3.29 21.11 11.41
C THR A 404 -1.95 20.45 11.65
N GLY A 405 -1.87 19.11 11.52
CA GLY A 405 -0.71 18.30 11.89
C GLY A 405 -0.51 18.15 13.40
N LYS A 406 -1.39 18.74 14.24
CA LYS A 406 -1.28 18.68 15.69
C LYS A 406 -1.48 17.26 16.22
N PHE A 407 -0.78 16.95 17.29
CA PHE A 407 -0.87 15.67 17.96
C PHE A 407 -2.24 15.50 18.65
N VAL A 408 -2.82 14.30 18.54
CA VAL A 408 -4.08 13.94 19.18
C VAL A 408 -3.85 12.93 20.31
N LYS A 409 -3.23 11.79 20.00
CA LYS A 409 -2.98 10.72 20.97
C LYS A 409 -2.07 9.64 20.39
N TYR A 410 -1.67 8.70 21.23
CA TYR A 410 -1.09 7.42 20.83
C TYR A 410 -2.09 6.28 20.91
N ILE A 411 -1.99 5.35 19.95
CA ILE A 411 -2.57 4.01 20.03
C ILE A 411 -1.40 3.09 20.41
N THR A 412 -1.52 2.38 21.52
CA THR A 412 -0.44 1.57 22.11
C THR A 412 -0.78 0.08 22.12
N GLY A 413 0.16 -0.75 22.61
CA GLY A 413 -0.06 -2.20 22.71
C GLY A 413 0.09 -2.95 21.40
N LEU A 414 0.80 -2.36 20.42
CA LEU A 414 1.12 -2.96 19.13
C LEU A 414 2.54 -3.50 19.12
N THR A 415 2.83 -4.40 18.19
CA THR A 415 4.17 -4.94 17.94
C THR A 415 4.58 -4.67 16.52
N THR A 416 5.65 -3.89 16.30
CA THR A 416 6.17 -3.53 14.96
C THR A 416 5.07 -3.18 13.94
N PRO A 417 4.20 -2.18 14.22
CA PRO A 417 3.20 -1.73 13.26
C PRO A 417 3.91 -1.10 12.06
N THR A 418 3.75 -1.68 10.88
CA THR A 418 4.48 -1.24 9.68
C THR A 418 3.59 -0.69 8.58
N PHE A 419 2.40 -1.20 8.46
CA PHE A 419 1.46 -0.80 7.43
C PHE A 419 0.08 -0.62 8.04
N THR A 420 -0.51 0.54 7.82
CA THR A 420 -1.85 0.89 8.26
C THR A 420 -2.75 1.06 7.05
N TYR A 421 -3.93 0.48 7.08
CA TYR A 421 -4.89 0.51 5.99
C TYR A 421 -6.26 0.93 6.52
N SER A 422 -6.69 2.14 6.18
CA SER A 422 -8.03 2.64 6.51
C SER A 422 -9.02 2.25 5.40
N ILE A 423 -10.03 1.46 5.74
CA ILE A 423 -11.02 1.00 4.75
C ILE A 423 -11.70 2.19 4.08
N GLU A 424 -12.17 3.15 4.87
CA GLU A 424 -12.87 4.33 4.36
C GLU A 424 -12.01 5.11 3.36
N HIS A 425 -10.76 5.39 3.71
CA HIS A 425 -9.83 6.10 2.82
C HIS A 425 -9.55 5.29 1.56
N ARG A 426 -9.27 4.00 1.68
CA ARG A 426 -8.93 3.12 0.57
C ARG A 426 -10.09 2.79 -0.35
N GLN A 427 -11.33 2.95 0.11
CA GLN A 427 -12.53 2.84 -0.74
C GLN A 427 -12.55 3.92 -1.83
N THR A 428 -11.95 5.08 -1.58
CA THR A 428 -11.91 6.21 -2.51
C THR A 428 -10.67 6.23 -3.41
N ILE A 429 -9.64 5.44 -3.07
CA ILE A 429 -8.38 5.38 -3.82
C ILE A 429 -8.37 4.15 -4.75
N PRO A 430 -8.41 4.34 -6.06
CA PRO A 430 -8.35 3.23 -7.01
C PRO A 430 -7.04 2.46 -6.90
N GLY A 431 -7.11 1.13 -6.81
CA GLY A 431 -5.96 0.25 -6.80
C GLY A 431 -5.07 0.34 -5.55
N ALA A 432 -5.59 0.88 -4.47
CA ALA A 432 -4.86 1.05 -3.20
C ALA A 432 -4.94 -0.20 -2.31
#